data_a352a95923069ab3db3eab71a1ef2ae1
#
_entry.id   a352a95923069ab3db3eab71a1ef2ae1
#
_cell.length_a   1.000
_cell.length_b   1.000
_cell.length_c   1.000
_cell.angle_alpha   90.00
_cell.angle_beta   90.00
_cell.angle_gamma   90.00
#
_symmetry.space_group_name_H-M   'P 1'
#
loop_
_entity.id
_entity.type
_entity.pdbx_description
1 polymer ?
#
loop_
_entity_poly.entity_id
_entity_poly.type
_entity_poly.pdbx_seq_one_letter_code
_entity_poly.pdbx_strand_id
1 'polypeptide(L)'
;MEKYIIRPAVESDADKIAELEHLCFPVEEAASKVDFVNRLNVYAIHFLLLESDGVLIAMINGMVSDEPDLNDEMYHNADMHNENGKWQMIFGLESHPDYRRKGYAALLIEKFIEDAKNQNRYGLVLTCKESLIHYYEKFGFINEGISHSEHGNAVWYQMRKKLV
;
A
#
# COMPACT_ATOMS: atom_id res chain seq x y z
N MET A 1 22.13 13.25 -7.66
CA MET A 1 20.80 12.62 -7.86
C MET A 1 20.95 11.12 -7.76
N GLU A 2 20.31 10.53 -6.77
CA GLU A 2 20.37 9.08 -6.59
C GLU A 2 19.59 8.39 -7.70
N LYS A 3 20.19 7.33 -8.24
CA LYS A 3 19.52 6.51 -9.25
C LYS A 3 18.61 5.50 -8.55
N TYR A 4 17.37 5.45 -8.96
CA TYR A 4 16.42 4.47 -8.44
C TYR A 4 15.63 3.86 -9.58
N ILE A 5 15.05 2.69 -9.31
CA ILE A 5 14.09 2.05 -10.20
C ILE A 5 12.81 1.76 -9.42
N ILE A 6 11.68 1.83 -10.12
CA ILE A 6 10.39 1.41 -9.59
C ILE A 6 9.94 0.21 -10.42
N ARG A 7 9.61 -0.88 -9.75
CA ARG A 7 9.19 -2.11 -10.42
C ARG A 7 8.10 -2.84 -9.64
N PRO A 8 7.29 -3.67 -10.32
CA PRO A 8 6.41 -4.60 -9.60
C PRO A 8 7.24 -5.61 -8.83
N ALA A 9 6.66 -6.19 -7.77
CA ALA A 9 7.31 -7.24 -7.01
C ALA A 9 7.20 -8.59 -7.73
N VAL A 10 8.06 -9.51 -7.32
CA VAL A 10 7.99 -10.93 -7.67
C VAL A 10 8.04 -11.74 -6.37
N GLU A 11 7.71 -13.02 -6.43
CA GLU A 11 7.61 -13.87 -5.23
C GLU A 11 8.89 -13.89 -4.40
N SER A 12 10.06 -13.84 -5.05
CA SER A 12 11.34 -13.85 -4.36
C SER A 12 11.64 -12.58 -3.55
N ASP A 13 10.82 -11.54 -3.65
CA ASP A 13 10.99 -10.31 -2.88
C ASP A 13 10.43 -10.40 -1.46
N ALA A 14 9.79 -11.50 -1.07
CA ALA A 14 9.08 -11.62 0.20
C ALA A 14 9.94 -11.25 1.42
N ASP A 15 11.19 -11.68 1.47
CA ASP A 15 12.08 -11.39 2.60
C ASP A 15 12.39 -9.89 2.70
N LYS A 16 12.72 -9.25 1.59
CA LYS A 16 13.02 -7.81 1.55
C LYS A 16 11.82 -6.98 1.98
N ILE A 17 10.65 -7.38 1.50
CA ILE A 17 9.38 -6.70 1.80
C ILE A 17 9.05 -6.81 3.27
N ALA A 18 9.10 -8.00 3.83
CA ALA A 18 8.83 -8.22 5.25
C ALA A 18 9.82 -7.47 6.14
N GLU A 19 11.08 -7.44 5.75
CA GLU A 19 12.11 -6.72 6.49
C GLU A 19 11.83 -5.20 6.50
N LEU A 20 11.48 -4.62 5.36
CA LEU A 20 11.14 -3.20 5.29
C LEU A 20 9.91 -2.89 6.13
N GLU A 21 8.89 -3.73 6.06
CA GLU A 21 7.66 -3.56 6.85
C GLU A 21 7.97 -3.51 8.34
N HIS A 22 8.82 -4.43 8.83
CA HIS A 22 9.18 -4.50 10.24
C HIS A 22 10.03 -3.32 10.70
N LEU A 23 10.75 -2.67 9.79
CA LEU A 23 11.48 -1.45 10.10
C LEU A 23 10.56 -0.23 10.22
N CYS A 24 9.44 -0.25 9.53
CA CYS A 24 8.56 0.92 9.38
C CYS A 24 7.37 0.92 10.34
N PHE A 25 6.92 -0.26 10.80
CA PHE A 25 5.70 -0.39 11.60
C PHE A 25 5.93 -1.17 12.89
N PRO A 26 5.16 -0.83 13.96
CA PRO A 26 5.16 -1.63 15.19
C PRO A 26 4.72 -3.07 14.88
N VAL A 27 5.15 -4.02 15.69
CA VAL A 27 4.84 -5.45 15.48
C VAL A 27 3.33 -5.71 15.45
N GLU A 28 2.53 -4.94 16.18
CA GLU A 28 1.07 -5.08 16.22
C GLU A 28 0.42 -4.68 14.90
N GLU A 29 1.09 -3.86 14.08
CA GLU A 29 0.54 -3.32 12.83
C GLU A 29 1.21 -3.93 11.60
N ALA A 30 2.45 -4.40 11.73
CA ALA A 30 3.20 -4.92 10.60
C ALA A 30 2.60 -6.23 10.10
N ALA A 31 2.45 -6.34 8.77
CA ALA A 31 2.09 -7.62 8.16
C ALA A 31 3.27 -8.59 8.30
N SER A 32 2.95 -9.88 8.43
CA SER A 32 3.97 -10.92 8.57
C SER A 32 4.54 -11.34 7.22
N LYS A 33 5.67 -12.05 7.25
CA LYS A 33 6.22 -12.64 6.02
C LYS A 33 5.21 -13.58 5.36
N VAL A 34 4.46 -14.36 6.15
CA VAL A 34 3.44 -15.28 5.62
C VAL A 34 2.36 -14.49 4.86
N ASP A 35 1.91 -13.36 5.42
CA ASP A 35 0.95 -12.49 4.74
C ASP A 35 1.51 -12.03 3.39
N PHE A 36 2.76 -11.59 3.35
CA PHE A 36 3.38 -11.13 2.10
C PHE A 36 3.57 -12.25 1.08
N VAL A 37 3.97 -13.45 1.53
CA VAL A 37 4.07 -14.59 0.62
C VAL A 37 2.71 -14.85 -0.03
N ASN A 38 1.64 -14.85 0.75
CA ASN A 38 0.29 -15.08 0.23
C ASN A 38 -0.13 -13.98 -0.74
N ARG A 39 0.13 -12.72 -0.41
CA ARG A 39 -0.19 -11.58 -1.30
C ARG A 39 0.58 -11.67 -2.61
N LEU A 40 1.88 -11.97 -2.54
CA LEU A 40 2.73 -12.06 -3.73
C LEU A 40 2.32 -13.21 -4.64
N ASN A 41 1.83 -14.31 -4.08
CA ASN A 41 1.33 -15.43 -4.89
C ASN A 41 0.10 -15.06 -5.71
N VAL A 42 -0.68 -14.08 -5.26
CA VAL A 42 -1.96 -13.73 -5.88
C VAL A 42 -1.86 -12.42 -6.67
N TYR A 43 -1.25 -11.38 -6.11
CA TYR A 43 -1.26 -10.05 -6.73
C TYR A 43 0.08 -9.32 -6.63
N ALA A 44 1.18 -10.00 -6.92
CA ALA A 44 2.52 -9.37 -6.91
C ALA A 44 2.59 -8.12 -7.80
N ILE A 45 1.82 -8.06 -8.89
CA ILE A 45 1.77 -6.91 -9.79
C ILE A 45 1.17 -5.65 -9.14
N HIS A 46 0.47 -5.80 -8.02
CA HIS A 46 -0.08 -4.67 -7.24
C HIS A 46 0.83 -4.29 -6.07
N PHE A 47 2.09 -4.64 -6.17
CA PHE A 47 3.18 -4.12 -5.36
C PHE A 47 4.07 -3.28 -6.25
N LEU A 48 4.42 -2.08 -5.83
CA LEU A 48 5.48 -1.30 -6.47
C LEU A 48 6.61 -1.13 -5.47
N LEU A 49 7.80 -1.55 -5.89
CA LEU A 49 9.02 -1.46 -5.10
C LEU A 49 9.94 -0.40 -5.71
N LEU A 50 10.48 0.46 -4.86
CA LEU A 50 11.47 1.44 -5.25
C LEU A 50 12.82 1.01 -4.68
N GLU A 51 13.77 0.77 -5.55
CA GLU A 51 15.10 0.29 -5.18
C GLU A 51 16.19 1.21 -5.69
N SER A 52 17.28 1.30 -4.93
CA SER A 52 18.50 1.98 -5.36
C SER A 52 19.68 1.07 -5.00
N ASP A 53 20.51 0.76 -5.99
CA ASP A 53 21.69 -0.12 -5.83
C ASP A 53 21.34 -1.47 -5.16
N GLY A 54 20.20 -2.03 -5.53
CA GLY A 54 19.73 -3.32 -5.00
C GLY A 54 19.13 -3.27 -3.61
N VAL A 55 19.03 -2.08 -3.00
CA VAL A 55 18.42 -1.90 -1.68
C VAL A 55 16.97 -1.46 -1.84
N LEU A 56 16.06 -2.15 -1.17
CA LEU A 56 14.65 -1.75 -1.16
C LEU A 56 14.48 -0.55 -0.23
N ILE A 57 14.11 0.59 -0.82
CA ILE A 57 13.99 1.87 -0.12
C ILE A 57 12.57 2.18 0.28
N ALA A 58 11.61 1.85 -0.59
CA ALA A 58 10.20 2.18 -0.35
C ALA A 58 9.31 1.19 -1.08
N MET A 59 8.09 1.03 -0.59
CA MET A 59 7.10 0.18 -1.26
C MET A 59 5.67 0.65 -1.02
N ILE A 60 4.80 0.29 -1.94
CA ILE A 60 3.35 0.43 -1.80
C ILE A 60 2.71 -0.88 -2.27
N ASN A 61 1.65 -1.31 -1.59
CA ASN A 61 0.95 -2.53 -1.98
C ASN A 61 -0.50 -2.53 -1.55
N GLY A 62 -1.31 -3.32 -2.24
CA GLY A 62 -2.69 -3.58 -1.88
C GLY A 62 -3.40 -4.40 -2.93
N MET A 63 -4.47 -5.10 -2.51
CA MET A 63 -5.29 -5.89 -3.44
C MET A 63 -6.25 -5.01 -4.23
N VAL A 64 -6.86 -5.59 -5.24
CA VAL A 64 -8.00 -5.00 -5.95
C VAL A 64 -9.26 -5.71 -5.50
N SER A 65 -10.35 -4.96 -5.34
CA SER A 65 -11.62 -5.51 -4.87
C SER A 65 -12.80 -4.80 -5.52
N ASP A 66 -13.93 -5.53 -5.64
CA ASP A 66 -15.20 -4.91 -6.01
C ASP A 66 -15.88 -4.26 -4.82
N GLU A 67 -15.49 -4.66 -3.59
CA GLU A 67 -15.98 -4.00 -2.40
C GLU A 67 -15.38 -2.60 -2.29
N PRO A 68 -16.21 -1.57 -2.06
CA PRO A 68 -15.70 -0.20 -2.06
C PRO A 68 -14.92 0.18 -0.83
N ASP A 69 -15.07 -0.54 0.26
CA ASP A 69 -14.42 -0.20 1.53
C ASP A 69 -13.35 -1.22 1.90
N LEU A 70 -12.29 -0.73 2.51
CA LEU A 70 -11.20 -1.58 3.00
C LEU A 70 -11.62 -2.18 4.35
N ASN A 71 -11.51 -3.50 4.47
CA ASN A 71 -11.79 -4.20 5.73
C ASN A 71 -10.59 -5.03 6.18
N ASP A 72 -10.54 -5.35 7.48
CA ASP A 72 -9.39 -5.99 8.10
C ASP A 72 -9.09 -7.40 7.54
N GLU A 73 -10.12 -8.12 7.11
CA GLU A 73 -9.92 -9.47 6.54
C GLU A 73 -9.03 -9.42 5.31
N MET A 74 -9.11 -8.35 4.52
CA MET A 74 -8.30 -8.19 3.31
C MET A 74 -6.79 -8.28 3.58
N TYR A 75 -6.35 -7.82 4.75
CA TYR A 75 -4.92 -7.86 5.10
C TYR A 75 -4.36 -9.29 5.20
N HIS A 76 -5.20 -10.25 5.56
CA HIS A 76 -4.78 -11.61 5.87
C HIS A 76 -5.34 -12.67 4.90
N ASN A 77 -6.23 -12.28 3.99
CA ASN A 77 -6.86 -13.20 3.06
C ASN A 77 -6.68 -12.72 1.61
N ALA A 78 -5.56 -13.12 1.02
CA ALA A 78 -5.22 -12.73 -0.35
C ALA A 78 -6.24 -13.25 -1.39
N ASP A 79 -7.00 -14.30 -1.06
CA ASP A 79 -8.03 -14.84 -1.95
C ASP A 79 -9.21 -13.89 -2.17
N MET A 80 -9.32 -12.84 -1.35
CA MET A 80 -10.32 -11.79 -1.57
C MET A 80 -9.98 -10.88 -2.75
N HIS A 81 -8.76 -10.99 -3.28
CA HIS A 81 -8.36 -10.20 -4.44
C HIS A 81 -9.20 -10.55 -5.67
N ASN A 82 -9.67 -9.53 -6.36
CA ASN A 82 -10.39 -9.64 -7.63
C ASN A 82 -9.71 -8.71 -8.64
N GLU A 83 -8.98 -9.30 -9.59
CA GLU A 83 -8.23 -8.52 -10.59
C GLU A 83 -9.15 -7.64 -11.44
N ASN A 84 -10.41 -8.01 -11.59
CA ASN A 84 -11.39 -7.23 -12.34
C ASN A 84 -12.17 -6.25 -11.47
N GLY A 85 -11.79 -6.12 -10.19
CA GLY A 85 -12.43 -5.22 -9.25
C GLY A 85 -12.27 -3.75 -9.60
N LYS A 86 -13.10 -2.91 -9.01
CA LYS A 86 -13.15 -1.48 -9.32
C LYS A 86 -12.32 -0.62 -8.37
N TRP A 87 -11.89 -1.17 -7.24
CA TRP A 87 -11.22 -0.40 -6.21
C TRP A 87 -9.83 -0.95 -5.92
N GLN A 88 -8.81 -0.10 -6.09
CA GLN A 88 -7.45 -0.45 -5.70
C GLN A 88 -7.29 -0.12 -4.21
N MET A 89 -7.09 -1.13 -3.39
CA MET A 89 -6.78 -0.93 -1.98
C MET A 89 -5.31 -0.56 -1.82
N ILE A 90 -4.99 0.22 -0.81
CA ILE A 90 -3.62 0.49 -0.38
C ILE A 90 -3.50 -0.01 1.05
N PHE A 91 -2.71 -1.06 1.24
CA PHE A 91 -2.49 -1.66 2.57
C PHE A 91 -1.31 -1.03 3.29
N GLY A 92 -0.33 -0.55 2.56
CA GLY A 92 0.84 0.08 3.14
C GLY A 92 1.57 0.93 2.11
N LEU A 93 2.09 2.05 2.58
CA LEU A 93 2.98 2.93 1.85
C LEU A 93 4.08 3.31 2.84
N GLU A 94 5.32 2.92 2.54
CA GLU A 94 6.39 3.04 3.51
C GLU A 94 7.73 3.31 2.88
N SER A 95 8.58 4.03 3.62
CA SER A 95 9.96 4.32 3.23
C SER A 95 10.90 3.86 4.32
N HIS A 96 12.03 3.29 3.91
CA HIS A 96 13.11 2.92 4.84
C HIS A 96 13.49 4.15 5.69
N PRO A 97 13.65 3.98 7.01
CA PRO A 97 13.92 5.13 7.90
C PRO A 97 15.08 6.02 7.48
N ASP A 98 16.13 5.44 6.88
CA ASP A 98 17.32 6.18 6.46
C ASP A 98 17.10 7.00 5.18
N TYR A 99 15.97 6.81 4.50
CA TYR A 99 15.68 7.44 3.21
C TYR A 99 14.43 8.32 3.26
N ARG A 100 13.89 8.58 4.44
CA ARG A 100 12.69 9.41 4.61
C ARG A 100 12.97 10.87 4.24
N ARG A 101 11.89 11.60 3.92
CA ARG A 101 11.90 13.02 3.56
C ARG A 101 12.63 13.31 2.23
N LYS A 102 12.77 12.31 1.38
CA LYS A 102 13.37 12.45 0.04
C LYS A 102 12.35 12.34 -1.10
N GLY A 103 11.07 12.19 -0.77
CA GLY A 103 10.00 12.14 -1.76
C GLY A 103 9.75 10.79 -2.41
N TYR A 104 10.38 9.72 -1.94
CA TYR A 104 10.21 8.40 -2.57
C TYR A 104 8.81 7.83 -2.40
N ALA A 105 8.20 7.99 -1.22
CA ALA A 105 6.82 7.54 -1.00
C ALA A 105 5.86 8.28 -1.93
N ALA A 106 6.05 9.59 -2.15
CA ALA A 106 5.22 10.36 -3.06
C ALA A 106 5.31 9.84 -4.49
N LEU A 107 6.51 9.49 -4.94
CA LEU A 107 6.70 8.90 -6.27
C LEU A 107 5.90 7.60 -6.42
N LEU A 108 5.91 6.76 -5.39
CA LEU A 108 5.21 5.49 -5.42
C LEU A 108 3.70 5.65 -5.44
N ILE A 109 3.15 6.51 -4.59
CA ILE A 109 1.70 6.69 -4.57
C ILE A 109 1.19 7.34 -5.86
N GLU A 110 1.94 8.27 -6.43
CA GLU A 110 1.59 8.88 -7.70
C GLU A 110 1.57 7.86 -8.84
N LYS A 111 2.58 6.98 -8.88
CA LYS A 111 2.65 5.89 -9.86
C LYS A 111 1.50 4.89 -9.67
N PHE A 112 1.18 4.56 -8.44
CA PHE A 112 0.09 3.64 -8.11
C PHE A 112 -1.27 4.20 -8.56
N ILE A 113 -1.47 5.50 -8.36
CA ILE A 113 -2.67 6.21 -8.82
C ILE A 113 -2.76 6.16 -10.35
N GLU A 114 -1.64 6.46 -11.03
CA GLU A 114 -1.59 6.41 -12.48
C GLU A 114 -1.91 5.01 -13.02
N ASP A 115 -1.33 3.98 -12.41
CA ASP A 115 -1.60 2.59 -12.79
C ASP A 115 -3.08 2.25 -12.62
N ALA A 116 -3.70 2.67 -11.51
CA ALA A 116 -5.13 2.45 -11.27
C ALA A 116 -6.00 3.13 -12.34
N LYS A 117 -5.64 4.34 -12.74
CA LYS A 117 -6.31 5.05 -13.85
C LYS A 117 -6.21 4.26 -15.14
N ASN A 118 -5.02 3.80 -15.48
CA ASN A 118 -4.77 3.05 -16.71
C ASN A 118 -5.49 1.70 -16.72
N GLN A 119 -5.79 1.15 -15.55
CA GLN A 119 -6.54 -0.09 -15.38
C GLN A 119 -8.05 0.14 -15.32
N ASN A 120 -8.51 1.39 -15.46
CA ASN A 120 -9.92 1.77 -15.41
C ASN A 120 -10.61 1.48 -14.08
N ARG A 121 -9.87 1.56 -12.96
CA ARG A 121 -10.44 1.43 -11.63
C ARG A 121 -11.30 2.66 -11.31
N TYR A 122 -12.28 2.51 -10.43
CA TYR A 122 -13.11 3.62 -9.96
C TYR A 122 -12.37 4.53 -8.99
N GLY A 123 -11.41 3.99 -8.27
CA GLY A 123 -10.61 4.76 -7.33
C GLY A 123 -9.71 3.90 -6.46
N LEU A 124 -9.12 4.57 -5.46
CA LEU A 124 -8.21 3.95 -4.51
C LEU A 124 -8.72 4.21 -3.09
N VAL A 125 -8.52 3.24 -2.20
CA VAL A 125 -8.99 3.30 -0.82
C VAL A 125 -7.87 2.87 0.12
N LEU A 126 -7.71 3.61 1.21
CA LEU A 126 -6.76 3.27 2.27
C LEU A 126 -7.35 3.57 3.63
N THR A 127 -6.73 3.03 4.67
CA THR A 127 -6.95 3.49 6.04
C THR A 127 -5.62 4.01 6.58
N CYS A 128 -5.69 5.08 7.37
CA CYS A 128 -4.49 5.68 7.97
C CYS A 128 -4.79 6.22 9.35
N LYS A 129 -3.73 6.46 10.12
CA LYS A 129 -3.84 7.15 11.40
C LYS A 129 -4.10 8.63 11.16
N GLU A 130 -4.71 9.30 12.15
CA GLU A 130 -5.06 10.72 12.07
C GLU A 130 -3.90 11.60 11.60
N SER A 131 -2.70 11.33 12.08
CA SER A 131 -1.50 12.11 11.75
C SER A 131 -1.13 12.09 10.26
N LEU A 132 -1.67 11.13 9.49
CA LEU A 132 -1.37 10.98 8.07
C LEU A 132 -2.48 11.49 7.14
N ILE A 133 -3.61 11.90 7.69
CA ILE A 133 -4.73 12.38 6.87
C ILE A 133 -4.27 13.51 5.93
N HIS A 134 -3.57 14.50 6.48
CA HIS A 134 -3.10 15.65 5.71
C HIS A 134 -2.15 15.24 4.58
N TYR A 135 -1.31 14.26 4.86
CA TYR A 135 -0.38 13.73 3.85
C TYR A 135 -1.13 13.19 2.64
N TYR A 136 -2.14 12.35 2.88
CA TYR A 136 -2.89 11.74 1.78
C TYR A 136 -3.83 12.72 1.07
N GLU A 137 -4.30 13.75 1.77
CA GLU A 137 -5.10 14.81 1.14
C GLU A 137 -4.33 15.51 0.01
N LYS A 138 -3.01 15.59 0.11
CA LYS A 138 -2.17 16.19 -0.94
C LYS A 138 -2.27 15.45 -2.27
N PHE A 139 -2.60 14.17 -2.24
CA PHE A 139 -2.75 13.34 -3.44
C PHE A 139 -4.21 13.24 -3.91
N GLY A 140 -5.11 13.99 -3.27
CA GLY A 140 -6.52 14.03 -3.65
C GLY A 140 -7.40 13.03 -2.94
N PHE A 141 -6.90 12.37 -1.89
CA PHE A 141 -7.74 11.51 -1.06
C PHE A 141 -8.63 12.34 -0.16
N ILE A 142 -9.88 11.87 0.02
CA ILE A 142 -10.86 12.53 0.89
C ILE A 142 -11.05 11.66 2.12
N ASN A 143 -10.99 12.28 3.29
CA ASN A 143 -11.24 11.64 4.58
C ASN A 143 -12.72 11.29 4.69
N GLU A 144 -13.04 10.00 4.85
CA GLU A 144 -14.39 9.49 5.01
C GLU A 144 -14.77 9.22 6.47
N GLY A 145 -13.89 9.58 7.39
CA GLY A 145 -14.14 9.42 8.83
C GLY A 145 -13.53 8.15 9.41
N ILE A 146 -13.86 7.89 10.66
CA ILE A 146 -13.33 6.74 11.39
C ILE A 146 -13.80 5.44 10.72
N SER A 147 -12.83 4.58 10.42
CA SER A 147 -13.05 3.25 9.85
C SER A 147 -13.45 2.25 10.92
N HIS A 148 -14.07 1.15 10.53
CA HIS A 148 -14.36 0.02 11.43
C HIS A 148 -13.13 -0.86 11.68
N SER A 149 -11.96 -0.51 11.13
CA SER A 149 -10.73 -1.26 11.33
C SER A 149 -10.30 -1.24 12.80
N GLU A 150 -9.91 -2.40 13.30
CA GLU A 150 -9.36 -2.56 14.66
C GLU A 150 -7.89 -3.01 14.60
N HIS A 151 -7.27 -2.93 13.42
CA HIS A 151 -5.92 -3.39 13.18
C HIS A 151 -4.93 -2.76 14.18
N GLY A 152 -4.18 -3.61 14.89
CA GLY A 152 -3.20 -3.16 15.88
C GLY A 152 -3.81 -2.38 17.05
N ASN A 153 -5.11 -2.50 17.31
CA ASN A 153 -5.84 -1.75 18.34
C ASN A 153 -5.73 -0.22 18.20
N ALA A 154 -5.45 0.27 17.01
CA ALA A 154 -5.35 1.69 16.70
C ALA A 154 -6.67 2.22 16.10
N VAL A 155 -6.81 3.53 16.08
CA VAL A 155 -7.92 4.20 15.41
C VAL A 155 -7.49 4.53 13.99
N TRP A 156 -8.29 4.10 13.02
CA TRP A 156 -8.00 4.26 11.60
C TRP A 156 -9.08 5.10 10.92
N TYR A 157 -8.65 5.93 9.98
CA TYR A 157 -9.54 6.75 9.15
C TYR A 157 -9.51 6.23 7.73
N GLN A 158 -10.70 6.03 7.13
CA GLN A 158 -10.77 5.63 5.73
C GLN A 158 -10.65 6.83 4.83
N MET A 159 -9.83 6.71 3.81
CA MET A 159 -9.64 7.75 2.81
C MET A 159 -9.83 7.17 1.42
N ARG A 160 -10.45 7.94 0.54
CA ARG A 160 -10.78 7.50 -0.82
C ARG A 160 -10.40 8.55 -1.83
N LYS A 161 -9.79 8.11 -2.93
CA LYS A 161 -9.60 8.95 -4.11
C LYS A 161 -10.42 8.37 -5.25
N LYS A 162 -11.43 9.10 -5.70
CA LYS A 162 -12.23 8.71 -6.86
C LYS A 162 -11.51 9.10 -8.15
N LEU A 163 -11.52 8.21 -9.13
CA LEU A 163 -10.92 8.43 -10.45
C LEU A 163 -11.97 8.65 -11.53
N VAL A 164 -13.21 8.34 -11.19
CA VAL A 164 -14.35 8.53 -12.10
C VAL A 164 -15.48 9.23 -11.40
#